data_e7dc1e4f61f6055243e853b552e7d262
#
_entry.id   e7dc1e4f61f6055243e853b552e7d262
#
_cell.length_a   1.000
_cell.length_b   1.000
_cell.length_c   1.000
_cell.angle_alpha   90.00
_cell.angle_beta   90.00
_cell.angle_gamma   90.00
#
_symmetry.space_group_name_H-M   'P 1'
#
loop_
_entity.id
_entity.type
_entity.pdbx_description
1 polymer ?
#
loop_
_entity_poly.entity_id
_entity_poly.type
_entity_poly.pdbx_seq_one_letter_code
_entity_poly.pdbx_strand_id
1 'polypeptide(L)'
;MKAENKSLLKKAFTATLPIMAGYLVLGMGFGIILRSKGYGVFWSFAMSTVIYAGSMQYLAIELICGGAGLLTTALTTLMVNARHLFYGVSMLDKYKNAGKAKPYLIYALSDETYSLVCVDMDMEEGERNKFCLFVTALDQFYWVLGSVLGSLLGAVIKFNTEGIDFALTALFVTVFVEQWLSTKDHAAALVGVAASIICLVIFGSGSFLIPSMAAITLALTLMRKREEAVL
;
A
#
# COMPACT_ATOMS: atom_id res chain seq x y z
N MET A 1 21.69 10.17 24.24
CA MET A 1 20.40 10.61 23.67
C MET A 1 20.50 11.25 22.28
N LYS A 2 21.14 12.44 22.07
CA LYS A 2 21.21 13.04 20.71
C LYS A 2 22.07 12.26 19.72
N ALA A 3 23.22 11.74 20.14
CA ALA A 3 24.12 10.96 19.27
C ALA A 3 23.53 9.59 18.88
N GLU A 4 22.91 8.92 19.82
CA GLU A 4 22.19 7.65 19.66
C GLU A 4 21.03 7.77 18.68
N ASN A 5 20.16 8.78 18.83
CA ASN A 5 19.07 9.02 17.90
C ASN A 5 19.55 9.33 16.47
N LYS A 6 20.72 10.01 16.32
CA LYS A 6 21.31 10.26 15.02
C LYS A 6 21.83 8.97 14.36
N SER A 7 22.38 8.05 15.15
CA SER A 7 22.81 6.73 14.66
C SER A 7 21.59 5.88 14.21
N LEU A 8 20.53 5.85 15.02
CA LEU A 8 19.29 5.15 14.67
C LEU A 8 18.60 5.72 13.42
N LEU A 9 18.54 7.04 13.31
CA LEU A 9 17.99 7.69 12.11
C LEU A 9 18.83 7.35 10.87
N LYS A 10 20.15 7.31 10.97
CA LYS A 10 21.02 6.89 9.87
C LYS A 10 20.77 5.43 9.48
N LYS A 11 20.62 4.53 10.45
CA LYS A 11 20.25 3.11 10.20
C LYS A 11 18.90 3.01 9.48
N ALA A 12 17.87 3.72 9.97
CA ALA A 12 16.55 3.76 9.35
C ALA A 12 16.62 4.31 7.92
N PHE A 13 17.32 5.41 7.70
CA PHE A 13 17.49 5.99 6.36
C PHE A 13 18.18 5.02 5.39
N THR A 14 19.23 4.32 5.83
CA THR A 14 19.90 3.32 4.98
C THR A 14 18.97 2.15 4.65
N ALA A 15 18.19 1.68 5.61
CA ALA A 15 17.24 0.59 5.41
C ALA A 15 16.09 0.97 4.45
N THR A 16 15.67 2.24 4.46
CA THR A 16 14.56 2.74 3.62
C THR A 16 14.99 3.24 2.24
N LEU A 17 16.29 3.25 1.91
CA LEU A 17 16.79 3.73 0.60
C LEU A 17 16.12 3.02 -0.61
N PRO A 18 15.96 1.69 -0.64
CA PRO A 18 15.27 1.01 -1.73
C PRO A 18 13.80 1.45 -1.85
N ILE A 19 13.12 1.59 -0.70
CA ILE A 19 11.73 2.04 -0.63
C ILE A 19 11.61 3.48 -1.12
N MET A 20 12.54 4.35 -0.74
CA MET A 20 12.58 5.74 -1.18
C MET A 20 12.55 5.85 -2.70
N ALA A 21 13.37 5.07 -3.41
CA ALA A 21 13.40 5.10 -4.87
C ALA A 21 12.03 4.72 -5.47
N GLY A 22 11.42 3.62 -5.00
CA GLY A 22 10.11 3.17 -5.43
C GLY A 22 9.00 4.19 -5.11
N TYR A 23 8.99 4.70 -3.88
CA TYR A 23 7.96 5.64 -3.42
C TYR A 23 8.02 7.00 -4.11
N LEU A 24 9.21 7.50 -4.41
CA LEU A 24 9.34 8.74 -5.19
C LEU A 24 8.77 8.55 -6.60
N VAL A 25 9.12 7.45 -7.28
CA VAL A 25 8.65 7.19 -8.65
C VAL A 25 7.14 6.96 -8.67
N LEU A 26 6.63 6.05 -7.83
CA LEU A 26 5.20 5.75 -7.77
C LEU A 26 4.39 6.94 -7.26
N GLY A 27 4.86 7.63 -6.24
CA GLY A 27 4.23 8.86 -5.75
C GLY A 27 4.15 9.93 -6.84
N MET A 28 5.23 10.15 -7.62
CA MET A 28 5.20 11.07 -8.77
C MET A 28 4.16 10.64 -9.80
N GLY A 29 4.07 9.35 -10.13
CA GLY A 29 3.03 8.82 -11.01
C GLY A 29 1.63 9.17 -10.52
N PHE A 30 1.34 8.90 -9.23
CA PHE A 30 0.08 9.27 -8.60
C PHE A 30 -0.22 10.77 -8.72
N GLY A 31 0.76 11.63 -8.38
CA GLY A 31 0.61 13.08 -8.43
C GLY A 31 0.31 13.60 -9.84
N ILE A 32 0.98 13.06 -10.86
CA ILE A 32 0.77 13.42 -12.27
C ILE A 32 -0.65 13.02 -12.71
N ILE A 33 -1.08 11.78 -12.43
CA ILE A 33 -2.41 11.31 -12.80
C ILE A 33 -3.50 12.12 -12.09
N LEU A 34 -3.36 12.34 -10.79
CA LEU A 34 -4.33 13.14 -10.04
C LEU A 34 -4.42 14.57 -10.60
N ARG A 35 -3.29 15.15 -10.99
CA ARG A 35 -3.23 16.46 -11.62
C ARG A 35 -3.91 16.49 -12.99
N SER A 36 -3.75 15.47 -13.82
CA SER A 36 -4.38 15.37 -15.13
C SER A 36 -5.92 15.29 -15.04
N LYS A 37 -6.44 14.77 -13.94
CA LYS A 37 -7.89 14.74 -13.64
C LYS A 37 -8.41 16.07 -13.03
N GLY A 38 -7.59 17.12 -12.96
CA GLY A 38 -7.99 18.46 -12.50
C GLY A 38 -7.76 18.73 -11.02
N TYR A 39 -7.23 17.77 -10.26
CA TYR A 39 -6.95 17.95 -8.83
C TYR A 39 -5.57 18.59 -8.61
N GLY A 40 -5.52 19.64 -7.78
CA GLY A 40 -4.28 20.39 -7.53
C GLY A 40 -3.36 19.72 -6.50
N VAL A 41 -2.18 20.35 -6.29
CA VAL A 41 -1.13 19.90 -5.35
C VAL A 41 -1.67 19.68 -3.93
N PHE A 42 -2.62 20.50 -3.49
CA PHE A 42 -3.26 20.35 -2.18
C PHE A 42 -3.91 18.97 -2.03
N TRP A 43 -4.60 18.49 -3.05
CA TRP A 43 -5.24 17.17 -3.03
C TRP A 43 -4.22 16.03 -3.03
N SER A 44 -3.13 16.17 -3.81
CA SER A 44 -2.01 15.19 -3.76
C SER A 44 -1.41 15.11 -2.37
N PHE A 45 -1.14 16.23 -1.72
CA PHE A 45 -0.64 16.30 -0.35
C PHE A 45 -1.64 15.69 0.65
N ALA A 46 -2.90 16.12 0.60
CA ALA A 46 -3.93 15.68 1.54
C ALA A 46 -4.19 14.17 1.44
N MET A 47 -4.37 13.64 0.22
CA MET A 47 -4.59 12.21 0.02
C MET A 47 -3.37 11.39 0.45
N SER A 48 -2.16 11.80 0.11
CA SER A 48 -0.94 11.08 0.46
C SER A 48 -0.63 11.13 1.96
N THR A 49 -1.10 12.17 2.67
CA THR A 49 -0.91 12.29 4.11
C THR A 49 -2.00 11.56 4.88
N VAL A 50 -3.27 11.66 4.45
CA VAL A 50 -4.44 11.17 5.22
C VAL A 50 -4.83 9.76 4.84
N ILE A 51 -4.82 9.41 3.56
CA ILE A 51 -5.16 8.05 3.10
C ILE A 51 -3.95 7.12 3.25
N TYR A 52 -2.79 7.56 2.78
CA TYR A 52 -1.50 6.87 2.84
C TYR A 52 -1.60 5.36 2.51
N ALA A 53 -2.29 5.06 1.43
CA ALA A 53 -2.45 3.70 0.91
C ALA A 53 -2.29 3.76 -0.62
N GLY A 54 -1.08 3.58 -1.11
CA GLY A 54 -0.69 3.83 -2.50
C GLY A 54 -1.66 3.24 -3.53
N SER A 55 -1.91 1.94 -3.49
CA SER A 55 -2.84 1.27 -4.40
C SER A 55 -4.27 1.82 -4.30
N MET A 56 -4.74 2.11 -3.07
CA MET A 56 -6.07 2.69 -2.87
C MET A 56 -6.14 4.13 -3.37
N GLN A 57 -5.06 4.91 -3.25
CA GLN A 57 -5.04 6.29 -3.77
C GLN A 57 -5.15 6.32 -5.30
N TYR A 58 -4.48 5.44 -6.02
CA TYR A 58 -4.63 5.30 -7.47
C TYR A 58 -6.06 4.91 -7.83
N LEU A 59 -6.61 3.90 -7.15
CA LEU A 59 -7.99 3.46 -7.37
C LEU A 59 -9.01 4.55 -7.00
N ALA A 60 -8.73 5.36 -5.99
CA ALA A 60 -9.58 6.47 -5.58
C ALA A 60 -9.74 7.52 -6.69
N ILE A 61 -8.73 7.74 -7.52
CA ILE A 61 -8.84 8.62 -8.69
C ILE A 61 -9.96 8.11 -9.60
N GLU A 62 -9.96 6.81 -9.93
CA GLU A 62 -10.98 6.21 -10.79
C GLU A 62 -12.38 6.24 -10.15
N LEU A 63 -12.48 5.94 -8.85
CA LEU A 63 -13.75 5.97 -8.12
C LEU A 63 -14.34 7.40 -8.07
N ILE A 64 -13.52 8.41 -7.82
CA ILE A 64 -13.94 9.81 -7.75
C ILE A 64 -14.33 10.31 -9.15
N CYS A 65 -13.50 10.08 -10.16
CA CYS A 65 -13.75 10.53 -11.53
C CYS A 65 -14.90 9.78 -12.19
N GLY A 66 -15.10 8.51 -11.85
CA GLY A 66 -16.20 7.68 -12.32
C GLY A 66 -17.54 7.91 -11.59
N GLY A 67 -17.57 8.79 -10.57
CA GLY A 67 -18.79 9.09 -9.81
C GLY A 67 -19.28 7.90 -8.99
N ALA A 68 -18.40 7.04 -8.50
CA ALA A 68 -18.76 5.86 -7.73
C ALA A 68 -19.55 6.24 -6.47
N GLY A 69 -20.61 5.47 -6.17
CA GLY A 69 -21.41 5.68 -4.96
C GLY A 69 -20.61 5.41 -3.68
N LEU A 70 -21.01 6.04 -2.58
CA LEU A 70 -20.33 5.92 -1.28
C LEU A 70 -20.20 4.47 -0.80
N LEU A 71 -21.25 3.65 -0.99
CA LEU A 71 -21.21 2.24 -0.58
C LEU A 71 -20.17 1.44 -1.39
N THR A 72 -20.13 1.63 -2.71
CA THR A 72 -19.15 0.99 -3.58
C THR A 72 -17.75 1.41 -3.18
N THR A 73 -17.52 2.71 -2.97
CA THR A 73 -16.23 3.25 -2.53
C THR A 73 -15.81 2.65 -1.18
N ALA A 74 -16.72 2.58 -0.21
CA ALA A 74 -16.43 2.02 1.11
C ALA A 74 -16.08 0.53 1.04
N LEU A 75 -16.86 -0.27 0.31
CA LEU A 75 -16.60 -1.70 0.15
C LEU A 75 -15.27 -1.93 -0.58
N THR A 76 -15.02 -1.23 -1.68
CA THR A 76 -13.77 -1.33 -2.43
C THR A 76 -12.57 -0.95 -1.55
N THR A 77 -12.68 0.17 -0.80
CA THR A 77 -11.63 0.61 0.12
C THR A 77 -11.33 -0.45 1.19
N LEU A 78 -12.36 -1.02 1.81
CA LEU A 78 -12.20 -2.07 2.82
C LEU A 78 -11.52 -3.30 2.22
N MET A 79 -11.92 -3.73 1.05
CA MET A 79 -11.41 -4.94 0.42
C MET A 79 -9.95 -4.76 -0.04
N VAL A 80 -9.62 -3.66 -0.72
CA VAL A 80 -8.26 -3.38 -1.19
C VAL A 80 -7.29 -3.22 -0.01
N ASN A 81 -7.75 -2.58 1.08
CA ASN A 81 -6.94 -2.33 2.26
C ASN A 81 -7.07 -3.43 3.34
N ALA A 82 -7.79 -4.53 3.09
CA ALA A 82 -7.96 -5.61 4.07
C ALA A 82 -6.61 -6.15 4.59
N ARG A 83 -5.58 -6.19 3.75
CA ARG A 83 -4.22 -6.59 4.13
C ARG A 83 -3.64 -5.75 5.28
N HIS A 84 -3.93 -4.45 5.33
CA HIS A 84 -3.45 -3.57 6.41
C HIS A 84 -4.04 -3.94 7.78
N LEU A 85 -5.24 -4.54 7.83
CA LEU A 85 -5.81 -5.09 9.06
C LEU A 85 -4.94 -6.23 9.60
N PHE A 86 -4.51 -7.14 8.72
CA PHE A 86 -3.65 -8.26 9.11
C PHE A 86 -2.27 -7.78 9.56
N TYR A 87 -1.68 -6.81 8.86
CA TYR A 87 -0.41 -6.20 9.29
C TYR A 87 -0.56 -5.53 10.66
N GLY A 88 -1.61 -4.74 10.83
CA GLY A 88 -1.90 -4.08 12.12
C GLY A 88 -2.04 -5.07 13.27
N VAL A 89 -2.78 -6.16 13.06
CA VAL A 89 -2.97 -7.21 14.08
C VAL A 89 -1.64 -7.89 14.40
N SER A 90 -0.82 -8.26 13.41
CA SER A 90 0.47 -8.94 13.63
C SER A 90 1.49 -8.06 14.36
N MET A 91 1.36 -6.73 14.26
CA MET A 91 2.27 -5.78 14.92
C MET A 91 1.78 -5.28 16.28
N LEU A 92 0.58 -5.68 16.73
CA LEU A 92 0.01 -5.21 18.02
C LEU A 92 0.92 -5.51 19.22
N ASP A 93 1.50 -6.71 19.26
CA ASP A 93 2.40 -7.11 20.34
C ASP A 93 3.75 -6.41 20.22
N LYS A 94 4.30 -6.28 18.99
CA LYS A 94 5.57 -5.58 18.74
C LYS A 94 5.48 -4.09 19.12
N TYR A 95 4.33 -3.47 18.95
CA TYR A 95 4.09 -2.05 19.28
C TYR A 95 3.44 -1.83 20.66
N LYS A 96 3.36 -2.88 21.51
CA LYS A 96 2.69 -2.80 22.82
C LYS A 96 3.20 -1.64 23.68
N ASN A 97 4.51 -1.45 23.70
CA ASN A 97 5.20 -0.43 24.51
C ASN A 97 5.68 0.78 23.70
N ALA A 98 5.16 1.00 22.49
CA ALA A 98 5.50 2.17 21.66
C ALA A 98 4.86 3.48 22.18
N GLY A 99 4.06 3.44 23.24
CA GLY A 99 3.47 4.60 23.88
C GLY A 99 2.61 5.43 22.93
N LYS A 100 2.84 6.74 22.92
CA LYS A 100 2.07 7.69 22.08
C LYS A 100 2.32 7.53 20.58
N ALA A 101 3.39 6.84 20.18
CA ALA A 101 3.69 6.59 18.77
C ALA A 101 2.85 5.44 18.18
N LYS A 102 2.29 4.56 19.02
CA LYS A 102 1.55 3.37 18.59
C LYS A 102 0.44 3.65 17.56
N PRO A 103 -0.47 4.61 17.75
CA PRO A 103 -1.53 4.89 16.76
C PRO A 103 -0.96 5.28 15.39
N TYR A 104 0.12 6.06 15.38
CA TYR A 104 0.77 6.46 14.14
C TYR A 104 1.46 5.29 13.45
N LEU A 105 2.18 4.45 14.19
CA LEU A 105 2.86 3.27 13.66
C LEU A 105 1.88 2.25 13.05
N ILE A 106 0.68 2.12 13.62
CA ILE A 106 -0.37 1.24 13.06
C ILE A 106 -1.01 1.89 11.84
N TYR A 107 -1.32 3.18 11.90
CA TYR A 107 -1.94 3.92 10.81
C TYR A 107 -1.06 3.96 9.56
N ALA A 108 0.23 4.27 9.72
CA ALA A 108 1.16 4.46 8.62
C ALA A 108 1.96 3.19 8.28
N LEU A 109 1.38 2.01 8.53
CA LEU A 109 1.98 0.72 8.24
C LEU A 109 1.64 0.29 6.81
N SER A 110 2.54 0.57 5.86
CA SER A 110 2.45 0.09 4.49
C SER A 110 3.07 -1.30 4.32
N ASP A 111 2.93 -1.90 3.14
CA ASP A 111 3.52 -3.20 2.82
C ASP A 111 5.05 -3.17 2.97
N GLU A 112 5.67 -2.12 2.47
CA GLU A 112 7.11 -1.93 2.47
C GLU A 112 7.61 -1.63 3.88
N THR A 113 6.92 -0.74 4.61
CA THR A 113 7.24 -0.48 6.02
C THR A 113 7.13 -1.76 6.84
N TYR A 114 6.04 -2.54 6.64
CA TYR A 114 5.85 -3.81 7.32
C TYR A 114 7.01 -4.77 7.05
N SER A 115 7.47 -4.89 5.81
CA SER A 115 8.58 -5.78 5.45
C SER A 115 9.88 -5.48 6.20
N LEU A 116 10.14 -4.21 6.54
CA LEU A 116 11.31 -3.80 7.31
C LEU A 116 11.15 -3.99 8.83
N VAL A 117 9.92 -3.78 9.36
CA VAL A 117 9.70 -3.73 10.82
C VAL A 117 9.15 -5.03 11.41
N CYS A 118 8.65 -5.95 10.57
CA CYS A 118 8.13 -7.24 11.04
C CYS A 118 9.23 -8.23 11.44
N VAL A 119 10.46 -8.02 10.98
CA VAL A 119 11.60 -8.88 11.27
C VAL A 119 12.04 -8.69 12.74
N ASP A 120 12.53 -9.76 13.35
CA ASP A 120 13.12 -9.65 14.68
C ASP A 120 14.47 -8.94 14.59
N MET A 121 14.59 -7.87 15.34
CA MET A 121 15.78 -7.03 15.39
C MET A 121 16.50 -7.26 16.72
N ASP A 122 17.82 -7.43 16.66
CA ASP A 122 18.69 -7.46 17.82
C ASP A 122 18.90 -6.02 18.36
N MET A 123 17.84 -5.49 18.95
CA MET A 123 17.78 -4.13 19.53
C MET A 123 16.97 -4.15 20.81
N GLU A 124 17.33 -3.28 21.75
CA GLU A 124 16.48 -3.04 22.93
C GLU A 124 15.12 -2.48 22.50
N GLU A 125 14.07 -2.80 23.25
CA GLU A 125 12.70 -2.44 22.92
C GLU A 125 12.51 -0.94 22.64
N GLY A 126 13.13 -0.09 23.46
CA GLY A 126 13.08 1.36 23.31
C GLY A 126 13.75 1.88 22.03
N GLU A 127 14.87 1.26 21.63
CA GLU A 127 15.58 1.57 20.40
C GLU A 127 14.79 1.09 19.17
N ARG A 128 14.24 -0.12 19.25
CA ARG A 128 13.39 -0.70 18.21
C ARG A 128 12.18 0.16 17.92
N ASN A 129 11.48 0.63 18.96
CA ASN A 129 10.31 1.51 18.79
C ASN A 129 10.68 2.83 18.11
N LYS A 130 11.82 3.41 18.44
CA LYS A 130 12.34 4.62 17.76
C LYS A 130 12.74 4.32 16.30
N PHE A 131 13.39 3.19 16.06
CA PHE A 131 13.76 2.77 14.71
C PHE A 131 12.51 2.60 13.84
N CYS A 132 11.48 1.88 14.32
CA CYS A 132 10.21 1.73 13.62
C CYS A 132 9.57 3.09 13.34
N LEU A 133 9.60 4.03 14.29
CA LEU A 133 9.07 5.38 14.09
C LEU A 133 9.82 6.14 12.99
N PHE A 134 11.16 6.04 12.95
CA PHE A 134 11.94 6.69 11.90
C PHE A 134 11.69 6.06 10.52
N VAL A 135 11.64 4.73 10.42
CA VAL A 135 11.30 4.03 9.17
C VAL A 135 9.94 4.48 8.67
N THR A 136 8.91 4.38 9.51
CA THR A 136 7.54 4.76 9.14
C THR A 136 7.42 6.23 8.70
N ALA A 137 8.10 7.14 9.42
CA ALA A 137 8.07 8.56 9.09
C ALA A 137 8.81 8.89 7.78
N LEU A 138 9.94 8.21 7.52
CA LEU A 138 10.70 8.36 6.28
C LEU A 138 9.90 7.84 5.09
N ASP A 139 9.30 6.66 5.19
CA ASP A 139 8.50 6.06 4.12
C ASP A 139 7.30 6.94 3.77
N GLN A 140 6.56 7.43 4.77
CA GLN A 140 5.46 8.37 4.54
C GLN A 140 5.95 9.67 3.91
N PHE A 141 7.06 10.20 4.38
CA PHE A 141 7.65 11.40 3.80
C PHE A 141 8.01 11.22 2.32
N TYR A 142 8.62 10.08 1.95
CA TYR A 142 8.98 9.81 0.55
C TYR A 142 7.75 9.73 -0.35
N TRP A 143 6.70 9.07 0.11
CA TRP A 143 5.43 8.97 -0.63
C TRP A 143 4.76 10.33 -0.84
N VAL A 144 4.65 11.12 0.24
CA VAL A 144 4.07 12.47 0.18
C VAL A 144 4.90 13.38 -0.72
N LEU A 145 6.23 13.34 -0.57
CA LEU A 145 7.15 14.13 -1.40
C LEU A 145 7.01 13.78 -2.87
N GLY A 146 7.03 12.49 -3.21
CA GLY A 146 6.84 12.01 -4.59
C GLY A 146 5.52 12.50 -5.17
N SER A 147 4.41 12.33 -4.42
CA SER A 147 3.07 12.75 -4.84
C SER A 147 2.96 14.26 -5.10
N VAL A 148 3.54 15.05 -4.23
CA VAL A 148 3.57 16.53 -4.38
C VAL A 148 4.42 16.93 -5.58
N LEU A 149 5.63 16.38 -5.72
CA LEU A 149 6.51 16.63 -6.86
C LEU A 149 5.84 16.23 -8.18
N GLY A 150 5.18 15.07 -8.23
CA GLY A 150 4.43 14.61 -9.40
C GLY A 150 3.30 15.56 -9.78
N SER A 151 2.54 16.06 -8.81
CA SER A 151 1.47 17.03 -9.05
C SER A 151 2.00 18.38 -9.54
N LEU A 152 3.16 18.83 -9.04
CA LEU A 152 3.84 20.03 -9.52
C LEU A 152 4.35 19.86 -10.95
N LEU A 153 5.00 18.73 -11.25
CA LEU A 153 5.47 18.41 -12.61
C LEU A 153 4.30 18.32 -13.58
N GLY A 154 3.21 17.66 -13.21
CA GLY A 154 2.00 17.57 -14.05
C GLY A 154 1.30 18.92 -14.27
N ALA A 155 1.60 19.95 -13.47
CA ALA A 155 1.11 21.31 -13.71
C ALA A 155 1.93 22.06 -14.79
N VAL A 156 3.23 21.79 -14.88
CA VAL A 156 4.16 22.49 -15.78
C VAL A 156 4.26 21.79 -17.12
N ILE A 157 4.28 20.47 -17.11
CA ILE A 157 4.46 19.66 -18.30
C ILE A 157 3.07 19.16 -18.75
N LYS A 158 2.63 19.60 -19.91
CA LYS A 158 1.44 19.01 -20.55
C LYS A 158 1.82 17.63 -21.08
N PHE A 159 1.76 16.64 -20.22
CA PHE A 159 1.93 15.25 -20.66
C PHE A 159 0.70 14.82 -21.48
N ASN A 160 0.95 14.12 -22.57
CA ASN A 160 -0.06 13.25 -23.11
C ASN A 160 -0.31 12.16 -22.06
N THR A 161 -1.49 12.16 -21.46
CA THR A 161 -1.86 11.21 -20.40
C THR A 161 -2.26 9.83 -20.96
N GLU A 162 -2.32 9.69 -22.29
CA GLU A 162 -2.46 8.39 -22.95
C GLU A 162 -1.28 7.49 -22.53
N GLY A 163 -1.56 6.46 -21.77
CA GLY A 163 -0.55 5.55 -21.23
C GLY A 163 -0.16 5.77 -19.77
N ILE A 164 -0.47 6.91 -19.15
CA ILE A 164 -0.27 7.09 -17.70
C ILE A 164 -1.26 6.21 -16.92
N ASP A 165 -2.45 5.98 -17.46
CA ASP A 165 -3.43 5.03 -16.90
C ASP A 165 -2.85 3.60 -16.83
N PHE A 166 -1.85 3.28 -17.66
CA PHE A 166 -1.11 2.04 -17.58
C PHE A 166 -0.19 1.95 -16.34
N ALA A 167 0.19 3.08 -15.74
CA ALA A 167 1.05 3.08 -14.56
C ALA A 167 0.43 2.32 -13.37
N LEU A 168 -0.89 2.42 -13.20
CA LEU A 168 -1.62 1.65 -12.19
C LEU A 168 -1.57 0.14 -12.50
N THR A 169 -1.82 -0.23 -13.74
CA THR A 169 -1.72 -1.62 -14.20
C THR A 169 -0.30 -2.15 -14.01
N ALA A 170 0.71 -1.37 -14.40
CA ALA A 170 2.11 -1.72 -14.22
C ALA A 170 2.46 -1.91 -12.74
N LEU A 171 1.96 -1.04 -11.85
CA LEU A 171 2.14 -1.18 -10.40
C LEU A 171 1.59 -2.52 -9.90
N PHE A 172 0.35 -2.86 -10.22
CA PHE A 172 -0.25 -4.11 -9.78
C PHE A 172 0.44 -5.34 -10.37
N VAL A 173 0.85 -5.29 -11.64
CA VAL A 173 1.63 -6.37 -12.26
C VAL A 173 2.98 -6.53 -11.57
N THR A 174 3.67 -5.44 -11.26
CA THR A 174 4.97 -5.48 -10.56
C THR A 174 4.82 -6.11 -9.17
N VAL A 175 3.83 -5.68 -8.39
CA VAL A 175 3.55 -6.26 -7.06
C VAL A 175 3.19 -7.75 -7.18
N PHE A 176 2.39 -8.14 -8.16
CA PHE A 176 2.05 -9.54 -8.40
C PHE A 176 3.30 -10.37 -8.74
N VAL A 177 4.15 -9.88 -9.65
CA VAL A 177 5.39 -10.56 -10.04
C VAL A 177 6.36 -10.67 -8.86
N GLU A 178 6.51 -9.61 -8.06
CA GLU A 178 7.35 -9.62 -6.87
C GLU A 178 6.86 -10.67 -5.85
N GLN A 179 5.56 -10.73 -5.59
CA GLN A 179 4.97 -11.75 -4.71
C GLN A 179 5.13 -13.16 -5.29
N TRP A 180 4.97 -13.32 -6.59
CA TRP A 180 5.19 -14.59 -7.28
C TRP A 180 6.62 -15.10 -7.11
N LEU A 181 7.61 -14.21 -7.29
CA LEU A 181 9.03 -14.56 -7.17
C LEU A 181 9.47 -14.79 -5.71
N SER A 182 8.81 -14.16 -4.75
CA SER A 182 9.15 -14.25 -3.32
C SER A 182 8.59 -15.51 -2.64
N THR A 183 7.55 -16.13 -3.20
CA THR A 183 6.87 -17.30 -2.64
C THR A 183 7.14 -18.56 -3.47
N LYS A 184 7.26 -19.70 -2.78
CA LYS A 184 7.33 -21.02 -3.44
C LYS A 184 5.96 -21.63 -3.71
N ASP A 185 4.95 -21.25 -2.93
CA ASP A 185 3.57 -21.69 -3.10
C ASP A 185 2.76 -20.62 -3.86
N HIS A 186 2.30 -20.99 -5.04
CA HIS A 186 1.53 -20.13 -5.93
C HIS A 186 0.03 -20.41 -5.91
N ALA A 187 -0.45 -21.30 -5.03
CA ALA A 187 -1.85 -21.71 -5.00
C ALA A 187 -2.79 -20.51 -4.77
N ALA A 188 -2.43 -19.63 -3.83
CA ALA A 188 -3.21 -18.42 -3.56
C ALA A 188 -3.28 -17.47 -4.78
N ALA A 189 -2.17 -17.28 -5.48
CA ALA A 189 -2.11 -16.45 -6.68
C ALA A 189 -2.97 -17.02 -7.81
N LEU A 190 -2.88 -18.33 -8.04
CA LEU A 190 -3.68 -19.02 -9.06
C LEU A 190 -5.17 -18.96 -8.75
N VAL A 191 -5.56 -19.15 -7.49
CA VAL A 191 -6.96 -18.99 -7.04
C VAL A 191 -7.43 -17.56 -7.28
N GLY A 192 -6.60 -16.56 -6.97
CA GLY A 192 -6.91 -15.15 -7.20
C GLY A 192 -7.16 -14.84 -8.67
N VAL A 193 -6.26 -15.29 -9.56
CA VAL A 193 -6.39 -15.09 -11.01
C VAL A 193 -7.63 -15.82 -11.54
N ALA A 194 -7.84 -17.08 -11.19
CA ALA A 194 -8.97 -17.87 -11.67
C ALA A 194 -10.30 -17.27 -11.22
N ALA A 195 -10.44 -16.91 -9.95
CA ALA A 195 -11.65 -16.29 -9.43
C ALA A 195 -11.93 -14.92 -10.09
N SER A 196 -10.88 -14.12 -10.34
CA SER A 196 -11.04 -12.84 -11.03
C SER A 196 -11.52 -13.01 -12.47
N ILE A 197 -10.96 -13.97 -13.22
CA ILE A 197 -11.39 -14.25 -14.60
C ILE A 197 -12.82 -14.74 -14.62
N ILE A 198 -13.19 -15.69 -13.74
CA ILE A 198 -14.55 -16.23 -13.66
C ILE A 198 -15.54 -15.10 -13.35
N CYS A 199 -15.25 -14.27 -12.35
CA CYS A 199 -16.14 -13.16 -11.99
C CYS A 199 -16.21 -12.10 -13.10
N LEU A 200 -15.13 -11.84 -13.82
CA LEU A 200 -15.11 -10.92 -14.97
C LEU A 200 -16.04 -11.40 -16.08
N VAL A 201 -16.03 -12.70 -16.37
CA VAL A 201 -16.90 -13.30 -17.39
C VAL A 201 -18.38 -13.27 -16.98
N ILE A 202 -18.68 -13.52 -15.69
CA ILE A 202 -20.07 -13.59 -15.19
C ILE A 202 -20.66 -12.19 -14.98
N PHE A 203 -19.93 -11.27 -14.36
CA PHE A 203 -20.45 -9.97 -13.91
C PHE A 203 -20.06 -8.79 -14.83
N GLY A 204 -19.17 -9.03 -15.81
CA GLY A 204 -18.67 -8.00 -16.70
C GLY A 204 -17.68 -7.03 -16.04
N SER A 205 -17.03 -6.19 -16.85
CA SER A 205 -15.93 -5.29 -16.41
C SER A 205 -16.34 -4.23 -15.38
N GLY A 206 -17.62 -3.83 -15.35
CA GLY A 206 -18.09 -2.78 -14.44
C GLY A 206 -18.39 -3.24 -13.00
N SER A 207 -18.58 -4.56 -12.77
CA SER A 207 -19.08 -5.06 -11.47
C SER A 207 -18.35 -6.28 -10.92
N PHE A 208 -17.30 -6.77 -11.61
CA PHE A 208 -16.62 -8.02 -11.21
C PHE A 208 -15.74 -7.89 -9.96
N LEU A 209 -15.27 -6.68 -9.63
CA LEU A 209 -14.27 -6.48 -8.59
C LEU A 209 -14.72 -6.99 -7.22
N ILE A 210 -15.90 -6.57 -6.75
CA ILE A 210 -16.43 -6.97 -5.44
C ILE A 210 -16.71 -8.47 -5.37
N PRO A 211 -17.44 -9.07 -6.34
CA PRO A 211 -17.63 -10.51 -6.35
C PRO A 211 -16.33 -11.32 -6.41
N SER A 212 -15.33 -10.89 -7.18
CA SER A 212 -14.05 -11.60 -7.26
C SER A 212 -13.29 -11.58 -5.93
N MET A 213 -13.25 -10.43 -5.26
CA MET A 213 -12.62 -10.32 -3.95
C MET A 213 -13.32 -11.16 -2.89
N ALA A 214 -14.65 -11.19 -2.88
CA ALA A 214 -15.42 -12.06 -1.99
C ALA A 214 -15.14 -13.54 -2.27
N ALA A 215 -15.12 -13.95 -3.53
CA ALA A 215 -14.82 -15.31 -3.95
C ALA A 215 -13.39 -15.74 -3.57
N ILE A 216 -12.41 -14.87 -3.79
CA ILE A 216 -11.00 -15.10 -3.41
C ILE A 216 -10.89 -15.28 -1.89
N THR A 217 -11.47 -14.37 -1.12
CA THR A 217 -11.44 -14.44 0.35
C THR A 217 -12.06 -15.73 0.86
N LEU A 218 -13.21 -16.12 0.33
CA LEU A 218 -13.89 -17.36 0.69
C LEU A 218 -13.04 -18.58 0.34
N ALA A 219 -12.53 -18.65 -0.89
CA ALA A 219 -11.72 -19.78 -1.36
C ALA A 219 -10.45 -19.96 -0.52
N LEU A 220 -9.71 -18.88 -0.26
CA LEU A 220 -8.48 -18.95 0.54
C LEU A 220 -8.77 -19.29 2.00
N THR A 221 -9.87 -18.81 2.57
CA THR A 221 -10.27 -19.15 3.95
C THR A 221 -10.62 -20.64 4.06
N LEU A 222 -11.29 -21.20 3.07
CA LEU A 222 -11.63 -22.63 3.04
C LEU A 222 -10.38 -23.50 2.83
N MET A 223 -9.44 -23.07 1.99
CA MET A 223 -8.17 -23.76 1.79
C MET A 223 -7.35 -23.82 3.09
N ARG A 224 -7.21 -22.69 3.79
CA ARG A 224 -6.51 -22.60 5.07
C ARG A 224 -7.13 -23.52 6.13
N LYS A 225 -8.46 -23.53 6.28
CA LYS A 225 -9.14 -24.45 7.21
C LYS A 225 -8.90 -25.93 6.90
N ARG A 226 -8.72 -26.27 5.63
CA ARG A 226 -8.43 -27.65 5.22
C ARG A 226 -7.00 -28.05 5.57
N GLU A 227 -6.03 -27.14 5.45
CA GLU A 227 -4.64 -27.39 5.88
C GLU A 227 -4.54 -27.55 7.40
N GLU A 228 -5.21 -26.68 8.17
CA GLU A 228 -5.26 -26.77 9.64
C GLU A 228 -6.00 -28.03 10.16
N ALA A 229 -6.87 -28.63 9.36
CA ALA A 229 -7.59 -29.86 9.72
C ALA A 229 -6.83 -31.14 9.37
N VAL A 230 -5.75 -31.04 8.60
CA VAL A 230 -4.89 -32.18 8.17
C VAL A 230 -3.62 -32.26 9.02
N LEU A 231 -3.28 -31.23 9.79
CA LEU A 231 -2.19 -31.17 10.77
C LEU A 231 -2.68 -31.58 12.16
#